data_0a0fbd5d476ea71352faa9e43a0f2c1a
#
_entry.id   0a0fbd5d476ea71352faa9e43a0f2c1a
#
_cell.length_a   1.000
_cell.length_b   1.000
_cell.length_c   1.000
_cell.angle_alpha   90.00
_cell.angle_beta   90.00
_cell.angle_gamma   90.00
#
_symmetry.space_group_name_H-M   'P 1'
#
loop_
_entity.id
_entity.type
_entity.pdbx_description
1 polymer ?
#
loop_
_entity_poly.entity_id
_entity_poly.type
_entity_poly.pdbx_seq_one_letter_code
_entity_poly.pdbx_strand_id
1 'polypeptide(L)'
;MADELERIRARKIAEIAERAQVRENPPQIRAPVELNDGNFESAIRSNDLVAVDCWAAWCYPCRMIAPIVEELATQYGSKVLFAKLNVDDNPDTALKYSIQSIPTILIIKGGVEVERIVGALPKEQIESVLKKYVS
;
A
#
# COMPACT_ATOMS: atom_id res chain seq x y z
N MET A 1 46.00 17.51 8.32
CA MET A 1 45.26 16.99 9.49
C MET A 1 43.86 17.49 9.51
N ALA A 2 43.61 18.78 9.44
CA ALA A 2 42.23 19.34 9.34
C ALA A 2 41.50 18.85 8.10
N ASP A 3 42.21 18.75 6.96
CA ASP A 3 41.64 18.30 5.70
C ASP A 3 41.17 16.84 5.73
N GLU A 4 41.88 15.99 6.48
CA GLU A 4 41.52 14.58 6.61
C GLU A 4 40.25 14.41 7.43
N LEU A 5 40.09 15.17 8.48
CA LEU A 5 38.91 15.18 9.32
C LEU A 5 37.69 15.69 8.57
N GLU A 6 37.87 16.71 7.76
CA GLU A 6 36.82 17.26 6.91
C GLU A 6 36.40 16.28 5.84
N ARG A 7 37.31 15.52 5.24
CA ARG A 7 36.98 14.49 4.28
C ARG A 7 36.16 13.36 4.88
N ILE A 8 36.49 12.95 6.09
CA ILE A 8 35.76 11.92 6.82
C ILE A 8 34.38 12.39 7.16
N ARG A 9 34.23 13.64 7.60
CA ARG A 9 32.92 14.25 7.88
C ARG A 9 32.06 14.36 6.62
N ALA A 10 32.65 14.82 5.52
CA ALA A 10 31.95 14.95 4.25
C ALA A 10 31.49 13.60 3.74
N ARG A 11 32.32 12.56 3.87
CA ARG A 11 31.98 11.20 3.47
C ARG A 11 30.81 10.66 4.30
N LYS A 12 30.83 10.87 5.63
CA LYS A 12 29.76 10.42 6.52
C LYS A 12 28.46 11.15 6.24
N ILE A 13 28.51 12.44 5.96
CA ILE A 13 27.32 13.22 5.61
C ILE A 13 26.74 12.72 4.30
N ALA A 14 27.58 12.43 3.30
CA ALA A 14 27.15 11.88 2.04
C ALA A 14 26.51 10.49 2.20
N GLU A 15 27.09 9.63 3.02
CA GLU A 15 26.55 8.31 3.32
C GLU A 15 25.18 8.41 4.02
N ILE A 16 25.05 9.32 4.97
CA ILE A 16 23.78 9.55 5.67
C ILE A 16 22.73 10.08 4.71
N ALA A 17 23.11 11.01 3.82
CA ALA A 17 22.20 11.56 2.82
C ALA A 17 21.76 10.48 1.82
N GLU A 18 22.65 9.61 1.39
CA GLU A 18 22.32 8.47 0.53
C GLU A 18 21.35 7.52 1.22
N ARG A 19 21.61 7.19 2.47
CA ARG A 19 20.72 6.36 3.25
C ARG A 19 19.37 7.01 3.47
N ALA A 20 19.32 8.31 3.65
CA ALA A 20 18.08 9.05 3.81
C ALA A 20 17.28 9.04 2.51
N GLN A 21 17.90 9.19 1.34
CA GLN A 21 17.26 9.09 0.05
C GLN A 21 16.70 7.69 -0.21
N VAL A 22 17.48 6.66 0.11
CA VAL A 22 17.03 5.28 0.01
C VAL A 22 15.88 5.03 0.98
N ARG A 23 15.88 5.71 2.14
CA ARG A 23 14.83 5.59 3.16
C ARG A 23 13.60 6.42 2.87
N GLU A 24 13.60 7.33 1.91
CA GLU A 24 12.38 8.01 1.46
C GLU A 24 11.36 7.00 0.92
N ASN A 25 11.85 5.87 0.45
CA ASN A 25 11.02 4.74 0.07
C ASN A 25 11.37 3.49 0.87
N PRO A 26 11.43 3.55 2.20
CA PRO A 26 11.86 2.40 2.97
C PRO A 26 10.75 1.36 3.05
N PRO A 27 11.03 0.11 2.69
CA PRO A 27 10.02 -0.94 2.80
C PRO A 27 9.54 -1.15 4.23
N GLN A 28 10.38 -0.85 5.23
CA GLN A 28 10.06 -1.09 6.63
C GLN A 28 9.07 -0.10 7.26
N ILE A 29 8.83 1.06 6.63
CA ILE A 29 7.95 2.09 7.19
C ILE A 29 6.67 2.19 6.37
N ARG A 30 6.49 1.33 5.40
CA ARG A 30 5.35 1.42 4.53
C ARG A 30 4.10 0.93 5.23
N ALA A 31 3.10 1.77 5.21
CA ALA A 31 1.77 1.49 5.72
C ALA A 31 0.76 1.74 4.61
N PRO A 32 -0.44 1.15 4.69
CA PRO A 32 -1.46 1.44 3.70
C PRO A 32 -1.80 2.93 3.70
N VAL A 33 -1.91 3.52 2.50
CA VAL A 33 -2.31 4.92 2.36
C VAL A 33 -3.82 5.01 2.27
N GLU A 34 -4.40 6.08 2.82
CA GLU A 34 -5.83 6.30 2.70
C GLU A 34 -6.15 6.97 1.38
N LEU A 35 -7.08 6.40 0.63
CA LEU A 35 -7.60 6.96 -0.60
C LEU A 35 -9.01 7.50 -0.37
N ASN A 36 -9.41 8.40 -1.24
CA ASN A 36 -10.75 8.98 -1.24
C ASN A 36 -11.24 9.12 -2.68
N ASP A 37 -12.49 9.54 -2.84
CA ASP A 37 -13.09 9.72 -4.17
C ASP A 37 -12.27 10.69 -5.05
N GLY A 38 -11.61 11.67 -4.42
CA GLY A 38 -10.84 12.68 -5.15
C GLY A 38 -9.47 12.20 -5.65
N ASN A 39 -8.84 11.23 -4.99
CA ASN A 39 -7.48 10.82 -5.34
C ASN A 39 -7.37 9.36 -5.82
N PHE A 40 -8.45 8.60 -5.79
CA PHE A 40 -8.42 7.17 -6.14
C PHE A 40 -7.88 6.93 -7.55
N GLU A 41 -8.46 7.60 -8.53
CA GLU A 41 -8.07 7.41 -9.94
C GLU A 41 -6.61 7.80 -10.17
N SER A 42 -6.16 8.89 -9.58
CA SER A 42 -4.77 9.33 -9.68
C SER A 42 -3.81 8.30 -9.07
N ALA A 43 -4.17 7.75 -7.92
CA ALA A 43 -3.33 6.77 -7.22
C ALA A 43 -3.17 5.49 -8.04
N ILE A 44 -4.25 4.97 -8.62
CA ILE A 44 -4.18 3.72 -9.38
C ILE A 44 -3.48 3.89 -10.73
N ARG A 45 -3.47 5.11 -11.29
CA ARG A 45 -2.74 5.41 -12.52
C ARG A 45 -1.26 5.62 -12.29
N SER A 46 -0.90 6.14 -11.13
CA SER A 46 0.49 6.47 -10.80
C SER A 46 1.30 5.30 -10.28
N ASN A 47 0.66 4.16 -10.04
CA ASN A 47 1.30 2.99 -9.46
C ASN A 47 0.95 1.75 -10.29
N ASP A 48 1.95 0.94 -10.58
CA ASP A 48 1.77 -0.24 -11.44
C ASP A 48 0.84 -1.27 -10.79
N LEU A 49 1.02 -1.52 -9.50
CA LEU A 49 0.22 -2.50 -8.78
C LEU A 49 -0.29 -1.89 -7.47
N VAL A 50 -1.61 -1.91 -7.29
CA VAL A 50 -2.26 -1.34 -6.11
C VAL A 50 -3.21 -2.38 -5.51
N ALA A 51 -3.15 -2.55 -4.21
CA ALA A 51 -4.07 -3.39 -3.45
C ALA A 51 -4.89 -2.48 -2.55
N VAL A 52 -6.19 -2.38 -2.79
CA VAL A 52 -7.08 -1.46 -2.06
C VAL A 52 -7.99 -2.24 -1.13
N ASP A 53 -7.84 -2.04 0.16
CA ASP A 53 -8.70 -2.59 1.20
C ASP A 53 -9.93 -1.69 1.36
N CYS A 54 -11.08 -2.15 0.88
CA CYS A 54 -12.35 -1.47 1.02
C CYS A 54 -12.98 -1.87 2.34
N TRP A 55 -13.21 -0.91 3.23
CA TRP A 55 -13.59 -1.15 4.62
C TRP A 55 -14.57 -0.11 5.13
N ALA A 56 -15.11 -0.34 6.32
CA ALA A 56 -15.92 0.62 7.06
C ALA A 56 -15.65 0.47 8.56
N ALA A 57 -15.85 1.54 9.31
CA ALA A 57 -15.56 1.55 10.75
C ALA A 57 -16.41 0.56 11.56
N TRP A 58 -17.62 0.29 11.12
CA TRP A 58 -18.55 -0.64 11.80
C TRP A 58 -18.30 -2.11 11.45
N CYS A 59 -17.43 -2.38 10.51
CA CYS A 59 -17.22 -3.72 9.96
C CYS A 59 -16.17 -4.48 10.78
N TYR A 60 -16.62 -5.46 11.56
CA TYR A 60 -15.75 -6.27 12.39
C TYR A 60 -14.76 -7.11 11.56
N PRO A 61 -15.19 -7.84 10.51
CA PRO A 61 -14.24 -8.58 9.67
C PRO A 61 -13.18 -7.69 9.02
N CYS A 62 -13.52 -6.44 8.71
CA CYS A 62 -12.54 -5.48 8.19
C CYS A 62 -11.42 -5.21 9.20
N ARG A 63 -11.76 -5.12 10.49
CA ARG A 63 -10.77 -4.94 11.55
C ARG A 63 -9.89 -6.16 11.72
N MET A 64 -10.41 -7.34 11.45
CA MET A 64 -9.63 -8.58 11.54
C MET A 64 -8.53 -8.66 10.50
N ILE A 65 -8.78 -8.15 9.29
CA ILE A 65 -7.76 -8.19 8.24
C ILE A 65 -6.85 -6.96 8.22
N ALA A 66 -7.19 -5.90 8.95
CA ALA A 66 -6.37 -4.70 8.98
C ALA A 66 -4.91 -4.98 9.35
N PRO A 67 -4.59 -5.77 10.39
CA PRO A 67 -3.20 -6.11 10.70
C PRO A 67 -2.51 -6.90 9.58
N ILE A 68 -3.27 -7.75 8.88
CA ILE A 68 -2.75 -8.53 7.76
C ILE A 68 -2.35 -7.62 6.61
N VAL A 69 -3.21 -6.65 6.29
CA VAL A 69 -2.95 -5.66 5.24
C VAL A 69 -1.73 -4.83 5.59
N GLU A 70 -1.61 -4.39 6.85
CA GLU A 70 -0.45 -3.65 7.33
C GLU A 70 0.84 -4.47 7.20
N GLU A 71 0.79 -5.73 7.57
CA GLU A 71 1.93 -6.64 7.47
C GLU A 71 2.35 -6.85 6.02
N LEU A 72 1.39 -7.06 5.12
CA LEU A 72 1.66 -7.20 3.69
C LEU A 72 2.21 -5.90 3.09
N ALA A 73 1.73 -4.75 3.54
CA ALA A 73 2.26 -3.46 3.12
C ALA A 73 3.73 -3.31 3.49
N THR A 74 4.12 -3.80 4.65
CA THR A 74 5.53 -3.83 5.06
C THR A 74 6.35 -4.78 4.20
N GLN A 75 5.83 -5.96 3.91
CA GLN A 75 6.54 -6.98 3.13
C GLN A 75 6.67 -6.62 1.65
N TYR A 76 5.63 -6.11 1.05
CA TYR A 76 5.53 -5.89 -0.41
C TYR A 76 5.49 -4.42 -0.81
N GLY A 77 5.67 -3.50 0.13
CA GLY A 77 5.48 -2.08 -0.12
C GLY A 77 6.41 -1.45 -1.15
N SER A 78 7.51 -2.13 -1.51
CA SER A 78 8.38 -1.67 -2.59
C SER A 78 7.83 -2.02 -3.98
N LYS A 79 6.92 -2.97 -4.07
CA LYS A 79 6.37 -3.47 -5.34
C LYS A 79 4.88 -3.21 -5.48
N VAL A 80 4.18 -3.02 -4.38
CA VAL A 80 2.73 -2.85 -4.33
C VAL A 80 2.40 -1.64 -3.48
N LEU A 81 1.56 -0.76 -4.00
CA LEU A 81 0.97 0.28 -3.17
C LEU A 81 -0.24 -0.31 -2.47
N PHE A 82 -0.17 -0.40 -1.15
CA PHE A 82 -1.32 -0.79 -0.34
C PHE A 82 -2.11 0.45 0.03
N ALA A 83 -3.41 0.38 -0.11
CA ALA A 83 -4.30 1.50 0.13
C ALA A 83 -5.54 1.03 0.87
N LYS A 84 -6.21 1.97 1.53
CA LYS A 84 -7.47 1.75 2.23
C LYS A 84 -8.49 2.74 1.70
N LEU A 85 -9.71 2.27 1.48
CA LEU A 85 -10.82 3.09 1.06
C LEU A 85 -12.00 2.87 2.01
N ASN A 86 -12.37 3.88 2.77
CA ASN A 86 -13.57 3.83 3.60
C ASN A 86 -14.79 4.01 2.70
N VAL A 87 -15.59 2.96 2.56
CA VAL A 87 -16.72 2.97 1.61
C VAL A 87 -17.85 3.90 2.05
N ASP A 88 -17.98 4.14 3.34
CA ASP A 88 -19.02 5.07 3.85
C ASP A 88 -18.68 6.52 3.51
N ASP A 89 -17.40 6.87 3.58
CA ASP A 89 -16.93 8.22 3.29
C ASP A 89 -16.71 8.47 1.81
N ASN A 90 -16.64 7.41 1.00
CA ASN A 90 -16.28 7.49 -0.40
C ASN A 90 -17.25 6.69 -1.28
N PRO A 91 -18.53 7.11 -1.29
CA PRO A 91 -19.57 6.36 -2.00
C PRO A 91 -19.40 6.32 -3.51
N ASP A 92 -18.77 7.33 -4.11
CA ASP A 92 -18.62 7.38 -5.56
C ASP A 92 -17.70 6.25 -6.06
N THR A 93 -16.57 6.05 -5.40
CA THR A 93 -15.64 4.97 -5.73
C THR A 93 -16.27 3.61 -5.43
N ALA A 94 -16.93 3.48 -4.28
CA ALA A 94 -17.61 2.23 -3.91
C ALA A 94 -18.66 1.83 -4.95
N LEU A 95 -19.41 2.79 -5.46
CA LEU A 95 -20.40 2.55 -6.50
C LEU A 95 -19.74 2.20 -7.82
N LYS A 96 -18.72 2.94 -8.22
CA LYS A 96 -18.01 2.71 -9.49
C LYS A 96 -17.44 1.30 -9.58
N TYR A 97 -16.89 0.79 -8.49
CA TYR A 97 -16.31 -0.56 -8.45
C TYR A 97 -17.28 -1.61 -7.94
N SER A 98 -18.53 -1.25 -7.76
CA SER A 98 -19.60 -2.18 -7.34
C SER A 98 -19.22 -2.94 -6.06
N ILE A 99 -18.76 -2.20 -5.05
CA ILE A 99 -18.41 -2.80 -3.76
C ILE A 99 -19.71 -3.08 -3.01
N GLN A 100 -20.11 -4.34 -2.93
CA GLN A 100 -21.36 -4.76 -2.31
C GLN A 100 -21.18 -5.38 -0.93
N SER A 101 -20.00 -5.93 -0.67
CA SER A 101 -19.67 -6.51 0.61
C SER A 101 -18.27 -6.09 1.02
N ILE A 102 -18.02 -6.03 2.32
CA ILE A 102 -16.73 -5.66 2.89
C ILE A 102 -16.34 -6.66 3.97
N PRO A 103 -15.03 -6.90 4.16
CA PRO A 103 -13.93 -6.31 3.42
C PRO A 103 -13.84 -6.86 1.99
N THR A 104 -13.41 -6.01 1.08
CA THR A 104 -13.06 -6.39 -0.29
C THR A 104 -11.70 -5.76 -0.60
N ILE A 105 -10.76 -6.57 -1.06
CA ILE A 105 -9.46 -6.07 -1.52
C ILE A 105 -9.46 -6.09 -3.03
N LEU A 106 -9.34 -4.92 -3.64
CA LEU A 106 -9.22 -4.78 -5.09
C LEU A 106 -7.75 -4.87 -5.47
N ILE A 107 -7.43 -5.72 -6.42
CA ILE A 107 -6.09 -5.79 -7.01
C ILE A 107 -6.16 -5.07 -8.35
N ILE A 108 -5.42 -3.98 -8.45
CA ILE A 108 -5.45 -3.10 -9.62
C ILE A 108 -4.06 -3.05 -10.23
N LYS A 109 -3.96 -3.45 -11.49
CA LYS A 109 -2.70 -3.45 -12.22
C LYS A 109 -2.82 -2.59 -13.47
N GLY A 110 -1.89 -1.64 -13.63
CA GLY A 110 -1.92 -0.73 -14.76
C GLY A 110 -3.20 0.10 -14.83
N GLY A 111 -3.77 0.42 -13.68
CA GLY A 111 -5.00 1.21 -13.59
C GLY A 111 -6.29 0.41 -13.78
N VAL A 112 -6.21 -0.91 -13.91
CA VAL A 112 -7.37 -1.78 -14.16
C VAL A 112 -7.50 -2.81 -13.07
N GLU A 113 -8.71 -3.00 -12.57
CA GLU A 113 -8.99 -4.07 -11.62
C GLU A 113 -8.79 -5.43 -12.30
N VAL A 114 -7.84 -6.23 -11.82
CA VAL A 114 -7.54 -7.55 -12.38
C VAL A 114 -8.09 -8.68 -11.53
N GLU A 115 -8.32 -8.42 -10.25
CA GLU A 115 -8.87 -9.42 -9.34
C GLU A 115 -9.40 -8.72 -8.10
N ARG A 116 -10.29 -9.39 -7.36
CA ARG A 116 -10.69 -8.91 -6.04
C ARG A 116 -10.81 -10.07 -5.07
N ILE A 117 -10.54 -9.78 -3.81
CA ILE A 117 -10.63 -10.73 -2.72
C ILE A 117 -11.78 -10.28 -1.84
N VAL A 118 -12.83 -11.07 -1.76
CA VAL A 118 -14.03 -10.73 -0.99
C VAL A 118 -14.04 -11.52 0.31
N GLY A 119 -14.18 -10.82 1.43
CA GLY A 119 -14.25 -11.43 2.75
C GLY A 119 -12.92 -11.41 3.49
N ALA A 120 -12.97 -11.76 4.77
CA ALA A 120 -11.80 -11.77 5.65
C ALA A 120 -11.08 -13.12 5.53
N LEU A 121 -10.28 -13.26 4.49
CA LEU A 121 -9.52 -14.48 4.25
C LEU A 121 -8.22 -14.49 5.07
N PRO A 122 -7.66 -15.68 5.35
CA PRO A 122 -6.35 -15.78 6.00
C PRO A 122 -5.25 -15.13 5.16
N LYS A 123 -4.19 -14.69 5.84
CA LYS A 123 -3.05 -14.01 5.20
C LYS A 123 -2.50 -14.79 4.01
N GLU A 124 -2.34 -16.10 4.16
CA GLU A 124 -1.76 -16.96 3.13
C GLU A 124 -2.57 -16.94 1.83
N GLN A 125 -3.89 -16.85 1.95
CA GLN A 125 -4.76 -16.81 0.78
C GLN A 125 -4.68 -15.44 0.11
N ILE A 126 -4.67 -14.37 0.89
CA ILE A 126 -4.53 -13.02 0.35
C ILE A 126 -3.17 -12.87 -0.34
N GLU A 127 -2.12 -13.33 0.31
CA GLU A 127 -0.76 -13.28 -0.22
C GLU A 127 -0.62 -14.10 -1.50
N SER A 128 -1.26 -15.26 -1.56
CA SER A 128 -1.25 -16.12 -2.74
C SER A 128 -1.83 -15.43 -3.97
N VAL A 129 -2.93 -14.69 -3.78
CA VAL A 129 -3.52 -13.90 -4.87
C VAL A 129 -2.58 -12.78 -5.29
N LEU A 130 -2.04 -12.06 -4.31
CA LEU A 130 -1.13 -10.94 -4.56
C LEU A 130 0.10 -11.37 -5.34
N LYS A 131 0.68 -12.51 -5.00
CA LYS A 131 1.89 -13.04 -5.66
C LYS A 131 1.71 -13.30 -7.15
N LYS A 132 0.50 -13.50 -7.63
CA LYS A 132 0.25 -13.68 -9.06
C LYS A 132 0.65 -12.44 -9.86
N TYR A 133 0.62 -11.28 -9.25
CA TYR A 133 0.81 -10.00 -9.93
C TYR A 133 2.12 -9.31 -9.56
N VAL A 134 2.78 -9.74 -8.51
CA VAL A 134 4.08 -9.21 -8.11
C VAL A 134 5.16 -9.85 -8.98
N SER A 135 5.94 -9.02 -9.66
CA SER A 135 7.03 -9.49 -10.52
C SER A 135 8.40 -9.29 -9.88
#